data_8c08456cf75fe215cbeb6d44b1b30b50
#
_entry.id   8c08456cf75fe215cbeb6d44b1b30b50
#
_cell.length_a   1.000
_cell.length_b   1.000
_cell.length_c   1.000
_cell.angle_alpha   90.00
_cell.angle_beta   90.00
_cell.angle_gamma   90.00
#
_symmetry.space_group_name_H-M   'P 1'
#
loop_
_entity.id
_entity.type
_entity.pdbx_description
1 polymer ?
#
loop_
_entity_poly.entity_id
_entity_poly.type
_entity_poly.pdbx_seq_one_letter_code
_entity_poly.pdbx_strand_id
1 'polypeptide(L)'
;MNSRDYWKAREETQRQKNIAQEAEYSRRIQDIYTKMYQNIQDDINSFYVKYADAEGITLAEAKKRISKLDIDEYAAKAKRYVEQAAKDRAANHGKTDRTAAYFSDQANAEMRLYNATMKINRLELLKAHLGLEMIEGHDELEKLFGDALTQRTLDEFKRQAGILGNTILNNEKLADSIVNASFHNAEFSDRVWMAQDLMKYRLHEILTQALIKGLNPRTLASEVMPFIKKEILENKRAAAERLLRTELCRVQTDAQMQSYQKNGYDQYIFLAEPTACKHCKALDNK
;
A
#
# COMPACT_ATOMS: atom_id res chain seq x y z
N MET A 1 9.39 28.15 32.95
CA MET A 1 9.72 27.53 31.66
C MET A 1 9.79 28.67 30.66
N ASN A 2 10.85 28.79 29.89
CA ASN A 2 10.91 29.81 28.84
C ASN A 2 10.05 29.36 27.64
N SER A 3 9.74 30.27 26.72
CA SER A 3 8.87 29.99 25.56
C SER A 3 9.40 28.86 24.71
N ARG A 4 10.70 28.77 24.49
CA ARG A 4 11.36 27.71 23.71
C ARG A 4 11.16 26.33 24.33
N ASP A 5 11.35 26.21 25.65
CA ASP A 5 11.22 24.92 26.34
C ASP A 5 9.76 24.45 26.34
N TYR A 6 8.81 25.38 26.46
CA TYR A 6 7.39 25.07 26.33
C TYR A 6 7.05 24.47 24.96
N TRP A 7 7.49 25.11 23.88
CA TRP A 7 7.23 24.63 22.55
C TRP A 7 7.93 23.31 22.25
N LYS A 8 9.17 23.12 22.69
CA LYS A 8 9.88 21.84 22.57
C LYS A 8 9.15 20.71 23.26
N ALA A 9 8.68 20.89 24.47
CA ALA A 9 7.93 19.88 25.22
C ALA A 9 6.61 19.53 24.53
N ARG A 10 5.93 20.53 23.97
CA ARG A 10 4.69 20.35 23.24
C ARG A 10 4.88 19.57 21.95
N GLU A 11 5.90 19.92 21.16
CA GLU A 11 6.24 19.20 19.92
C GLU A 11 6.71 17.77 20.21
N GLU A 12 7.48 17.55 21.27
CA GLU A 12 7.87 16.20 21.69
C GLU A 12 6.66 15.34 22.06
N THR A 13 5.68 15.90 22.76
CA THR A 13 4.43 15.21 23.08
C THR A 13 3.68 14.81 21.80
N GLN A 14 3.62 15.70 20.81
CA GLN A 14 3.01 15.40 19.50
C GLN A 14 3.79 14.33 18.76
N ARG A 15 5.12 14.40 18.79
CA ARG A 15 6.00 13.39 18.18
C ARG A 15 5.74 12.01 18.76
N GLN A 16 5.61 11.86 20.07
CA GLN A 16 5.29 10.58 20.70
C GLN A 16 3.94 10.01 20.26
N LYS A 17 2.91 10.87 20.13
CA LYS A 17 1.61 10.47 19.57
C LYS A 17 1.75 9.97 18.12
N ASN A 18 2.50 10.70 17.31
CA ASN A 18 2.74 10.31 15.91
C ASN A 18 3.43 8.95 15.82
N ILE A 19 4.47 8.70 16.63
CA ILE A 19 5.18 7.42 16.70
C ILE A 19 4.22 6.27 17.07
N ALA A 20 3.34 6.49 18.06
CA ALA A 20 2.37 5.49 18.46
C ALA A 20 1.36 5.16 17.33
N GLN A 21 0.88 6.17 16.60
CA GLN A 21 0.02 5.97 15.43
C GLN A 21 0.77 5.23 14.29
N GLU A 22 2.02 5.60 14.03
CA GLU A 22 2.85 4.95 13.01
C GLU A 22 3.11 3.47 13.34
N ALA A 23 3.26 3.13 14.61
CA ALA A 23 3.38 1.73 15.03
C ALA A 23 2.08 0.93 14.76
N GLU A 24 0.91 1.55 14.89
CA GLU A 24 -0.37 0.95 14.51
C GLU A 24 -0.47 0.74 13.00
N TYR A 25 -0.12 1.75 12.22
CA TYR A 25 -0.09 1.63 10.76
C TYR A 25 0.90 0.56 10.28
N SER A 26 2.08 0.46 10.90
CA SER A 26 3.06 -0.61 10.59
C SER A 26 2.47 -1.99 10.83
N ARG A 27 1.70 -2.20 11.90
CA ARG A 27 0.99 -3.48 12.13
C ARG A 27 -0.02 -3.77 11.02
N ARG A 28 -0.85 -2.80 10.66
CA ARG A 28 -1.83 -2.96 9.58
C ARG A 28 -1.17 -3.26 8.23
N ILE A 29 -0.07 -2.60 7.90
CA ILE A 29 0.75 -2.91 6.71
C ILE A 29 1.26 -4.35 6.79
N GLN A 30 1.77 -4.77 7.94
CA GLN A 30 2.22 -6.15 8.15
C GLN A 30 1.10 -7.17 7.93
N ASP A 31 -0.09 -6.90 8.44
CA ASP A 31 -1.25 -7.78 8.28
C ASP A 31 -1.65 -7.91 6.81
N ILE A 32 -1.69 -6.81 6.04
CA ILE A 32 -1.97 -6.81 4.61
C ILE A 32 -0.94 -7.68 3.85
N TYR A 33 0.35 -7.47 4.09
CA TYR A 33 1.39 -8.26 3.41
C TYR A 33 1.39 -9.73 3.86
N THR A 34 1.07 -10.01 5.11
CA THR A 34 0.95 -11.39 5.63
C THR A 34 -0.22 -12.10 4.95
N LYS A 35 -1.38 -11.46 4.86
CA LYS A 35 -2.55 -11.99 4.16
C LYS A 35 -2.25 -12.24 2.67
N MET A 36 -1.68 -11.26 1.99
CA MET A 36 -1.27 -11.38 0.58
C MET A 36 -0.31 -12.57 0.38
N TYR A 37 0.69 -12.73 1.24
CA TYR A 37 1.62 -13.85 1.18
C TYR A 37 0.92 -15.20 1.38
N GLN A 38 0.04 -15.31 2.36
CA GLN A 38 -0.72 -16.54 2.63
C GLN A 38 -1.59 -16.92 1.44
N ASN A 39 -2.31 -15.98 0.86
CA ASN A 39 -3.14 -16.22 -0.31
C ASN A 39 -2.31 -16.66 -1.53
N ILE A 40 -1.17 -16.02 -1.79
CA ILE A 40 -0.23 -16.43 -2.84
C ILE A 40 0.27 -17.86 -2.59
N GLN A 41 0.58 -18.21 -1.33
CA GLN A 41 1.00 -19.55 -0.96
C GLN A 41 -0.10 -20.58 -1.23
N ASP A 42 -1.34 -20.25 -0.88
CA ASP A 42 -2.49 -21.13 -1.09
C ASP A 42 -2.78 -21.33 -2.57
N ASP A 43 -2.66 -20.30 -3.39
CA ASP A 43 -2.79 -20.40 -4.84
C ASP A 43 -1.71 -21.31 -5.45
N ILE A 44 -0.45 -21.16 -5.04
CA ILE A 44 0.65 -22.03 -5.51
C ILE A 44 0.42 -23.47 -5.07
N ASN A 45 0.02 -23.70 -3.82
CA ASN A 45 -0.28 -25.04 -3.31
C ASN A 45 -1.48 -25.66 -4.02
N SER A 46 -2.54 -24.91 -4.25
CA SER A 46 -3.72 -25.36 -4.99
C SER A 46 -3.38 -25.72 -6.43
N PHE A 47 -2.59 -24.90 -7.09
CA PHE A 47 -2.05 -25.20 -8.41
C PHE A 47 -1.22 -26.48 -8.40
N TYR A 48 -0.38 -26.66 -7.36
CA TYR A 48 0.40 -27.86 -7.15
C TYR A 48 -0.47 -29.10 -7.00
N VAL A 49 -1.45 -29.09 -6.08
CA VAL A 49 -2.36 -30.23 -5.84
C VAL A 49 -3.09 -30.61 -7.13
N LYS A 50 -3.60 -29.61 -7.87
CA LYS A 50 -4.39 -29.82 -9.08
C LYS A 50 -3.59 -30.42 -10.24
N TYR A 51 -2.28 -30.16 -10.30
CA TYR A 51 -1.45 -30.53 -11.43
C TYR A 51 -0.26 -31.46 -11.07
N ALA A 52 -0.15 -31.90 -9.81
CA ALA A 52 0.96 -32.71 -9.33
C ALA A 52 0.88 -34.19 -9.71
N ASP A 53 -0.29 -34.71 -10.06
CA ASP A 53 -0.45 -36.10 -10.50
C ASP A 53 0.19 -36.39 -11.87
N ALA A 54 0.55 -35.35 -12.60
CA ALA A 54 1.42 -35.48 -13.75
C ALA A 54 2.86 -35.38 -13.24
N GLU A 55 3.62 -36.46 -13.18
CA GLU A 55 5.05 -36.45 -12.84
C GLU A 55 5.82 -35.41 -13.66
N GLY A 56 5.98 -34.21 -13.08
CA GLY A 56 6.67 -33.06 -13.65
C GLY A 56 5.82 -32.25 -14.63
N ILE A 57 5.52 -31.00 -14.29
CA ILE A 57 5.03 -30.02 -15.26
C ILE A 57 6.20 -29.62 -16.16
N THR A 58 6.18 -30.07 -17.40
CA THR A 58 7.09 -29.57 -18.43
C THR A 58 6.58 -28.23 -19.00
N LEU A 59 7.43 -27.48 -19.71
CA LEU A 59 7.01 -26.29 -20.44
C LEU A 59 5.83 -26.57 -21.40
N ALA A 60 5.78 -27.79 -21.99
CA ALA A 60 4.66 -28.23 -22.82
C ALA A 60 3.36 -28.42 -22.01
N GLU A 61 3.46 -28.95 -20.80
CA GLU A 61 2.33 -29.08 -19.87
C GLU A 61 1.81 -27.71 -19.40
N ALA A 62 2.71 -26.78 -19.08
CA ALA A 62 2.34 -25.41 -18.71
C ALA A 62 1.62 -24.65 -19.85
N LYS A 63 1.81 -25.06 -21.08
CA LYS A 63 1.14 -24.51 -22.28
C LYS A 63 -0.22 -25.15 -22.58
N LYS A 64 -0.62 -26.25 -21.90
CA LYS A 64 -1.94 -26.84 -22.11
C LYS A 64 -3.04 -25.84 -21.82
N ARG A 65 -4.10 -25.86 -22.62
CA ARG A 65 -5.26 -24.99 -22.46
C ARG A 65 -5.90 -25.18 -21.08
N ILE A 66 -6.37 -24.09 -20.53
CA ILE A 66 -7.12 -24.05 -19.28
C ILE A 66 -8.48 -24.72 -19.51
N SER A 67 -8.95 -25.48 -18.53
CA SER A 67 -10.30 -26.05 -18.58
C SER A 67 -11.33 -24.95 -18.29
N LYS A 68 -12.59 -25.23 -18.68
CA LYS A 68 -13.70 -24.35 -18.33
C LYS A 68 -13.84 -24.19 -16.80
N LEU A 69 -13.61 -25.28 -16.06
CA LEU A 69 -13.68 -25.28 -14.59
C LEU A 69 -12.65 -24.31 -13.98
N ASP A 70 -11.42 -24.27 -14.50
CA ASP A 70 -10.39 -23.37 -14.02
C ASP A 70 -10.77 -21.90 -14.25
N ILE A 71 -11.42 -21.61 -15.39
CA ILE A 71 -11.94 -20.27 -15.71
C ILE A 71 -13.06 -19.88 -14.74
N ASP A 72 -13.97 -20.79 -14.45
CA ASP A 72 -15.11 -20.55 -13.56
C ASP A 72 -14.62 -20.33 -12.11
N GLU A 73 -13.63 -21.08 -11.64
CA GLU A 73 -13.00 -20.88 -10.33
C GLU A 73 -12.34 -19.50 -10.21
N TYR A 74 -11.57 -19.09 -11.23
CA TYR A 74 -10.97 -17.76 -11.26
C TYR A 74 -12.03 -16.66 -11.26
N ALA A 75 -13.04 -16.78 -12.09
CA ALA A 75 -14.14 -15.83 -12.16
C ALA A 75 -14.90 -15.70 -10.83
N ALA A 76 -15.13 -16.83 -10.15
CA ALA A 76 -15.75 -16.84 -8.82
C ALA A 76 -14.89 -16.14 -7.76
N LYS A 77 -13.57 -16.31 -7.82
CA LYS A 77 -12.62 -15.62 -6.92
C LYS A 77 -12.63 -14.11 -7.17
N ALA A 78 -12.49 -13.68 -8.42
CA ALA A 78 -12.55 -12.29 -8.81
C ALA A 78 -13.88 -11.62 -8.38
N LYS A 79 -15.01 -12.33 -8.57
CA LYS A 79 -16.31 -11.84 -8.13
C LYS A 79 -16.39 -11.64 -6.62
N ARG A 80 -15.86 -12.57 -5.82
CA ARG A 80 -15.81 -12.42 -4.34
C ARG A 80 -15.03 -11.17 -3.92
N TYR A 81 -13.92 -10.86 -4.56
CA TYR A 81 -13.14 -9.66 -4.26
C TYR A 81 -13.92 -8.38 -4.59
N VAL A 82 -14.60 -8.35 -5.73
CA VAL A 82 -15.46 -7.22 -6.09
C VAL A 82 -16.60 -7.03 -5.07
N GLU A 83 -17.24 -8.13 -4.65
CA GLU A 83 -18.34 -8.08 -3.68
C GLU A 83 -17.84 -7.63 -2.29
N GLN A 84 -16.66 -8.07 -1.86
CA GLN A 84 -16.07 -7.64 -0.59
C GLN A 84 -15.73 -6.14 -0.63
N ALA A 85 -15.09 -5.68 -1.68
CA ALA A 85 -14.80 -4.26 -1.85
C ALA A 85 -16.07 -3.40 -1.89
N ALA A 86 -17.18 -3.92 -2.44
CA ALA A 86 -18.48 -3.26 -2.40
C ALA A 86 -19.05 -3.13 -0.98
N LYS A 87 -18.92 -4.19 -0.16
CA LYS A 87 -19.36 -4.19 1.25
C LYS A 87 -18.54 -3.21 2.08
N ASP A 88 -17.24 -3.22 1.91
CA ASP A 88 -16.34 -2.32 2.62
C ASP A 88 -16.65 -0.85 2.32
N ARG A 89 -16.98 -0.56 1.07
CA ARG A 89 -17.40 0.76 0.64
C ARG A 89 -18.76 1.17 1.24
N ALA A 90 -19.75 0.27 1.23
CA ALA A 90 -21.06 0.55 1.83
C ALA A 90 -20.96 0.81 3.33
N ALA A 91 -20.07 0.10 4.03
CA ALA A 91 -19.80 0.31 5.46
C ALA A 91 -19.10 1.66 5.75
N ASN A 92 -18.37 2.21 4.79
CA ASN A 92 -17.64 3.49 4.92
C ASN A 92 -18.38 4.68 4.28
N HIS A 93 -19.63 4.51 3.88
CA HIS A 93 -20.46 5.58 3.30
C HIS A 93 -20.60 6.75 4.25
N GLY A 94 -19.93 7.86 3.93
CA GLY A 94 -19.98 9.11 4.69
C GLY A 94 -18.64 9.65 5.17
N LYS A 95 -17.54 8.96 4.96
CA LYS A 95 -16.22 9.39 5.45
C LYS A 95 -15.26 9.98 4.41
N THR A 96 -15.46 9.70 3.13
CA THR A 96 -14.70 10.32 2.04
C THR A 96 -15.54 10.36 0.77
N ASP A 97 -15.49 11.47 0.05
CA ASP A 97 -16.17 11.68 -1.22
C ASP A 97 -15.48 10.93 -2.39
N ARG A 98 -14.80 9.83 -2.09
CA ARG A 98 -14.28 8.91 -3.09
C ARG A 98 -15.42 8.08 -3.66
N THR A 99 -16.12 8.71 -4.60
CA THR A 99 -17.14 8.07 -5.39
C THR A 99 -16.52 6.94 -6.21
N ALA A 100 -17.01 5.76 -5.97
CA ALA A 100 -17.49 4.95 -7.02
C ALA A 100 -16.87 3.64 -7.42
N ALA A 101 -15.63 3.31 -7.40
CA ALA A 101 -15.24 1.96 -7.82
C ALA A 101 -15.18 1.00 -6.62
N TYR A 102 -15.60 -0.26 -6.78
CA TYR A 102 -15.43 -1.30 -5.76
C TYR A 102 -13.97 -1.56 -5.46
N PHE A 103 -13.12 -1.41 -6.46
CA PHE A 103 -11.68 -1.27 -6.40
C PHE A 103 -11.28 0.10 -6.92
N SER A 104 -10.04 0.53 -6.69
CA SER A 104 -9.46 1.68 -7.37
C SER A 104 -9.51 1.51 -8.90
N ASP A 105 -9.43 2.60 -9.65
CA ASP A 105 -9.41 2.51 -11.12
C ASP A 105 -8.21 1.69 -11.61
N GLN A 106 -7.07 1.80 -10.92
CA GLN A 106 -5.88 1.02 -11.22
C GLN A 106 -6.12 -0.48 -10.98
N ALA A 107 -6.70 -0.88 -9.85
CA ALA A 107 -7.04 -2.27 -9.57
C ALA A 107 -8.00 -2.85 -10.60
N ASN A 108 -9.02 -2.09 -11.01
CA ASN A 108 -9.95 -2.50 -12.06
C ASN A 108 -9.26 -2.69 -13.42
N ALA A 109 -8.31 -1.81 -13.78
CA ALA A 109 -7.54 -1.92 -15.02
C ALA A 109 -6.67 -3.18 -15.02
N GLU A 110 -5.98 -3.46 -13.92
CA GLU A 110 -5.15 -4.66 -13.73
C GLU A 110 -5.99 -5.95 -13.81
N MET A 111 -7.15 -5.99 -13.16
CA MET A 111 -8.06 -7.14 -13.25
C MET A 111 -8.54 -7.41 -14.67
N ARG A 112 -8.82 -6.37 -15.47
CA ARG A 112 -9.21 -6.54 -16.88
C ARG A 112 -8.06 -7.16 -17.70
N LEU A 113 -6.83 -6.72 -17.45
CA LEU A 113 -5.64 -7.27 -18.10
C LEU A 113 -5.48 -8.77 -17.79
N TYR A 114 -5.58 -9.16 -16.51
CA TYR A 114 -5.52 -10.56 -16.12
C TYR A 114 -6.66 -11.39 -16.72
N ASN A 115 -7.86 -10.88 -16.76
CA ASN A 115 -9.00 -11.55 -17.40
C ASN A 115 -8.78 -11.79 -18.91
N ALA A 116 -8.08 -10.89 -19.59
CA ALA A 116 -7.76 -11.03 -21.01
C ALA A 116 -6.68 -12.11 -21.25
N THR A 117 -5.70 -12.23 -20.35
CA THR A 117 -4.56 -13.16 -20.50
C THR A 117 -4.87 -14.59 -20.05
N MET A 118 -5.87 -14.78 -19.18
CA MET A 118 -6.22 -16.06 -18.56
C MET A 118 -6.54 -17.20 -19.53
N LYS A 119 -6.97 -16.91 -20.75
CA LYS A 119 -7.40 -17.91 -21.74
C LYS A 119 -6.24 -18.69 -22.40
N ILE A 120 -5.00 -18.40 -22.07
CA ILE A 120 -3.86 -18.85 -22.87
C ILE A 120 -3.29 -20.18 -22.37
N ASN A 121 -2.97 -20.33 -21.09
CA ASN A 121 -2.42 -21.56 -20.53
C ASN A 121 -2.45 -21.58 -18.99
N ARG A 122 -2.09 -22.75 -18.39
CA ARG A 122 -2.13 -22.95 -16.93
C ARG A 122 -1.17 -22.04 -16.16
N LEU A 123 0.00 -21.75 -16.74
CA LEU A 123 0.95 -20.82 -16.12
C LEU A 123 0.36 -19.41 -16.05
N GLU A 124 -0.27 -18.96 -17.11
CA GLU A 124 -0.92 -17.66 -17.15
C GLU A 124 -2.12 -17.61 -16.19
N LEU A 125 -2.83 -18.73 -16.00
CA LEU A 125 -3.85 -18.82 -14.96
C LEU A 125 -3.25 -18.66 -13.56
N LEU A 126 -2.16 -19.35 -13.24
CA LEU A 126 -1.48 -19.17 -11.95
C LEU A 126 -1.03 -17.71 -11.77
N LYS A 127 -0.38 -17.13 -12.76
CA LYS A 127 0.02 -15.72 -12.74
C LYS A 127 -1.16 -14.79 -12.54
N ALA A 128 -2.32 -15.10 -13.15
CA ALA A 128 -3.54 -14.32 -12.99
C ALA A 128 -4.10 -14.40 -11.56
N HIS A 129 -4.11 -15.59 -10.94
CA HIS A 129 -4.49 -15.74 -9.53
C HIS A 129 -3.58 -14.94 -8.60
N LEU A 130 -2.26 -15.09 -8.75
CA LEU A 130 -1.29 -14.33 -7.95
C LEU A 130 -1.41 -12.83 -8.17
N GLY A 131 -1.74 -12.42 -9.39
CA GLY A 131 -2.05 -11.03 -9.72
C GLY A 131 -3.26 -10.48 -8.98
N LEU A 132 -4.32 -11.27 -8.81
CA LEU A 132 -5.49 -10.87 -8.02
C LEU A 132 -5.14 -10.63 -6.55
N GLU A 133 -4.33 -11.50 -5.95
CA GLU A 133 -3.87 -11.32 -4.56
C GLU A 133 -3.07 -10.02 -4.39
N MET A 134 -2.23 -9.70 -5.37
CA MET A 134 -1.47 -8.45 -5.36
C MET A 134 -2.37 -7.23 -5.53
N ILE A 135 -3.37 -7.30 -6.41
CA ILE A 135 -4.33 -6.20 -6.63
C ILE A 135 -5.10 -5.94 -5.34
N GLU A 136 -5.65 -6.99 -4.70
CA GLU A 136 -6.39 -6.84 -3.44
C GLU A 136 -5.50 -6.21 -2.36
N GLY A 137 -4.30 -6.75 -2.14
CA GLY A 137 -3.39 -6.24 -1.10
C GLY A 137 -2.93 -4.79 -1.34
N HIS A 138 -2.68 -4.39 -2.60
CA HIS A 138 -2.29 -3.00 -2.90
C HIS A 138 -3.47 -2.04 -2.86
N ASP A 139 -4.68 -2.47 -3.20
CA ASP A 139 -5.89 -1.68 -3.00
C ASP A 139 -6.17 -1.44 -1.50
N GLU A 140 -5.97 -2.47 -0.65
CA GLU A 140 -6.03 -2.31 0.82
C GLU A 140 -4.95 -1.35 1.34
N LEU A 141 -3.73 -1.40 0.79
CA LEU A 141 -2.65 -0.46 1.14
C LEU A 141 -2.97 0.97 0.72
N GLU A 142 -3.47 1.19 -0.48
CA GLU A 142 -3.87 2.51 -0.96
C GLU A 142 -4.94 3.13 -0.06
N LYS A 143 -5.95 2.35 0.32
CA LYS A 143 -7.00 2.79 1.25
C LYS A 143 -6.42 3.13 2.63
N LEU A 144 -5.58 2.25 3.17
CA LEU A 144 -4.90 2.50 4.45
C LEU A 144 -4.10 3.79 4.42
N PHE A 145 -3.34 4.04 3.36
CA PHE A 145 -2.55 5.26 3.21
C PHE A 145 -3.44 6.48 3.09
N GLY A 146 -4.46 6.44 2.24
CA GLY A 146 -5.41 7.54 2.09
C GLY A 146 -6.07 7.94 3.41
N ASP A 147 -6.55 6.96 4.18
CA ASP A 147 -7.16 7.18 5.50
C ASP A 147 -6.15 7.76 6.50
N ALA A 148 -4.95 7.18 6.58
CA ALA A 148 -3.90 7.62 7.49
C ALA A 148 -3.43 9.05 7.20
N LEU A 149 -3.22 9.38 5.92
CA LEU A 149 -2.80 10.71 5.48
C LEU A 149 -3.88 11.75 5.72
N THR A 150 -5.13 11.43 5.40
CA THR A 150 -6.28 12.31 5.65
C THR A 150 -6.45 12.58 7.14
N GLN A 151 -6.42 11.53 7.96
CA GLN A 151 -6.55 11.66 9.41
C GLN A 151 -5.41 12.51 9.99
N ARG A 152 -4.16 12.27 9.59
CA ARG A 152 -3.00 13.06 10.04
C ARG A 152 -3.13 14.54 9.67
N THR A 153 -3.61 14.83 8.47
CA THR A 153 -3.82 16.19 7.98
C THR A 153 -4.90 16.91 8.79
N LEU A 154 -6.04 16.26 9.02
CA LEU A 154 -7.15 16.82 9.81
C LEU A 154 -6.78 17.02 11.27
N ASP A 155 -6.08 16.08 11.88
CA ASP A 155 -5.58 16.19 13.26
C ASP A 155 -4.60 17.36 13.40
N GLU A 156 -3.74 17.58 12.40
CA GLU A 156 -2.82 18.69 12.40
C GLU A 156 -3.55 20.04 12.24
N PHE A 157 -4.53 20.14 11.36
CA PHE A 157 -5.37 21.35 11.27
C PHE A 157 -6.05 21.67 12.60
N LYS A 158 -6.62 20.66 13.26
CA LYS A 158 -7.23 20.80 14.57
C LYS A 158 -6.22 21.25 15.64
N ARG A 159 -5.01 20.67 15.60
CA ARG A 159 -3.92 21.04 16.52
C ARG A 159 -3.51 22.49 16.31
N GLN A 160 -3.32 22.92 15.06
CA GLN A 160 -2.96 24.29 14.74
C GLN A 160 -4.06 25.29 15.08
N ALA A 161 -5.31 24.96 14.86
CA ALA A 161 -6.44 25.80 15.30
C ALA A 161 -6.43 26.03 16.81
N GLY A 162 -6.11 25.01 17.59
CA GLY A 162 -5.96 25.14 19.06
C GLY A 162 -4.74 25.99 19.49
N ILE A 163 -3.72 26.13 18.63
CA ILE A 163 -2.53 26.96 18.88
C ILE A 163 -2.78 28.41 18.45
N LEU A 164 -3.33 28.60 17.27
CA LEU A 164 -3.44 29.90 16.59
C LEU A 164 -4.78 30.60 16.89
N GLY A 165 -5.71 29.90 17.53
CA GLY A 165 -7.03 30.45 17.91
C GLY A 165 -8.04 30.56 16.77
N ASN A 166 -7.70 30.13 15.55
CA ASN A 166 -8.56 30.15 14.38
C ASN A 166 -8.74 28.77 13.77
N THR A 167 -9.94 28.51 13.25
CA THR A 167 -10.26 27.26 12.56
C THR A 167 -10.17 27.47 11.05
N ILE A 168 -9.53 26.54 10.34
CA ILE A 168 -9.56 26.50 8.87
C ILE A 168 -10.95 26.02 8.45
N LEU A 169 -11.68 26.86 7.71
CA LEU A 169 -12.95 26.48 7.10
C LEU A 169 -12.70 25.51 5.92
N ASN A 170 -13.59 24.54 5.72
CA ASN A 170 -13.49 23.52 4.65
C ASN A 170 -12.24 22.62 4.79
N ASN A 171 -11.95 22.17 5.99
CA ASN A 171 -10.79 21.32 6.28
C ASN A 171 -10.70 20.06 5.42
N GLU A 172 -11.84 19.43 5.11
CA GLU A 172 -11.88 18.18 4.33
C GLU A 172 -11.37 18.38 2.89
N LYS A 173 -11.86 19.40 2.18
CA LYS A 173 -11.39 19.71 0.81
C LYS A 173 -9.91 20.09 0.79
N LEU A 174 -9.45 20.80 1.79
CA LEU A 174 -8.06 21.19 1.90
C LEU A 174 -7.19 19.98 2.25
N ALA A 175 -7.65 19.11 3.13
CA ALA A 175 -6.98 17.86 3.45
C ALA A 175 -6.85 16.98 2.20
N ASP A 176 -7.91 16.84 1.42
CA ASP A 176 -7.90 16.08 0.17
C ASP A 176 -6.87 16.65 -0.82
N SER A 177 -6.80 17.96 -0.98
CA SER A 177 -5.80 18.58 -1.86
C SER A 177 -4.35 18.38 -1.39
N ILE A 178 -4.10 18.33 -0.09
CA ILE A 178 -2.78 18.04 0.49
C ILE A 178 -2.42 16.56 0.30
N VAL A 179 -3.35 15.66 0.60
CA VAL A 179 -3.12 14.20 0.49
C VAL A 179 -2.79 13.80 -0.94
N ASN A 180 -3.55 14.32 -1.91
CA ASN A 180 -3.39 14.00 -3.32
C ASN A 180 -2.40 14.93 -4.05
N ALA A 181 -1.67 15.77 -3.34
CA ALA A 181 -0.63 16.59 -3.94
C ALA A 181 0.53 15.73 -4.45
N SER A 182 0.98 16.01 -5.66
CA SER A 182 2.17 15.38 -6.23
C SER A 182 3.42 15.79 -5.45
N PHE A 183 4.20 14.81 -5.05
CA PHE A 183 5.48 15.00 -4.38
C PHE A 183 6.56 14.22 -5.14
N HIS A 184 7.62 14.91 -5.61
CA HIS A 184 8.61 14.33 -6.52
C HIS A 184 7.95 13.65 -7.76
N ASN A 185 7.05 14.36 -8.41
CA ASN A 185 6.36 13.96 -9.65
C ASN A 185 5.48 12.71 -9.57
N ALA A 186 5.05 12.30 -8.36
CA ALA A 186 4.11 11.20 -8.18
C ALA A 186 3.22 11.43 -6.97
N GLU A 187 1.98 10.99 -7.02
CA GLU A 187 1.10 10.90 -5.86
C GLU A 187 1.47 9.68 -4.99
N PHE A 188 0.97 9.62 -3.77
CA PHE A 188 1.22 8.45 -2.91
C PHE A 188 0.64 7.16 -3.51
N SER A 189 -0.52 7.27 -4.16
CA SER A 189 -1.18 6.16 -4.86
C SER A 189 -0.29 5.60 -5.97
N ASP A 190 0.26 6.45 -6.84
CA ASP A 190 1.20 6.02 -7.90
C ASP A 190 2.35 5.21 -7.34
N ARG A 191 2.90 5.61 -6.19
CA ARG A 191 4.02 4.91 -5.55
C ARG A 191 3.64 3.56 -4.98
N VAL A 192 2.43 3.43 -4.45
CA VAL A 192 1.89 2.14 -4.00
C VAL A 192 1.78 1.19 -5.18
N TRP A 193 1.21 1.65 -6.32
CA TRP A 193 1.04 0.81 -7.51
C TRP A 193 2.33 0.51 -8.26
N MET A 194 3.28 1.43 -8.32
CA MET A 194 4.63 1.15 -8.86
C MET A 194 5.35 0.04 -8.09
N ALA A 195 5.16 -0.04 -6.77
CA ALA A 195 5.71 -1.11 -5.96
C ALA A 195 5.07 -2.47 -6.31
N GLN A 196 3.78 -2.48 -6.63
CA GLN A 196 3.04 -3.65 -7.10
C GLN A 196 3.57 -4.15 -8.45
N ASP A 197 3.74 -3.27 -9.42
CA ASP A 197 4.23 -3.63 -10.75
C ASP A 197 5.60 -4.30 -10.70
N LEU A 198 6.50 -3.77 -9.89
CA LEU A 198 7.82 -4.36 -9.69
C LEU A 198 7.74 -5.75 -9.04
N MET A 199 6.86 -5.93 -8.05
CA MET A 199 6.64 -7.22 -7.38
C MET A 199 6.06 -8.24 -8.34
N LYS A 200 5.05 -7.86 -9.13
CA LYS A 200 4.43 -8.66 -10.18
C LYS A 200 5.46 -9.13 -11.22
N TYR A 201 6.28 -8.20 -11.72
CA TYR A 201 7.34 -8.53 -12.68
C TYR A 201 8.31 -9.58 -12.12
N ARG A 202 8.79 -9.37 -10.89
CA ARG A 202 9.72 -10.31 -10.22
C ARG A 202 9.10 -11.68 -10.01
N LEU A 203 7.85 -11.74 -9.58
CA LEU A 203 7.15 -13.01 -9.37
C LEU A 203 6.96 -13.76 -10.69
N HIS A 204 6.57 -13.06 -11.75
CA HIS A 204 6.42 -13.65 -13.08
C HIS A 204 7.74 -14.17 -13.64
N GLU A 205 8.84 -13.44 -13.45
CA GLU A 205 10.18 -13.85 -13.83
C GLU A 205 10.57 -15.19 -13.16
N ILE A 206 10.39 -15.28 -11.84
CA ILE A 206 10.74 -16.47 -11.06
C ILE A 206 9.91 -17.68 -11.48
N LEU A 207 8.60 -17.51 -11.61
CA LEU A 207 7.71 -18.59 -12.05
C LEU A 207 8.07 -19.07 -13.47
N THR A 208 8.39 -18.15 -14.36
CA THR A 208 8.80 -18.49 -15.73
C THR A 208 10.14 -19.23 -15.74
N GLN A 209 11.12 -18.77 -14.96
CA GLN A 209 12.43 -19.43 -14.85
C GLN A 209 12.32 -20.82 -14.23
N ALA A 210 11.51 -20.99 -13.20
CA ALA A 210 11.27 -22.28 -12.56
C ALA A 210 10.68 -23.30 -13.54
N LEU A 211 9.77 -22.86 -14.41
CA LEU A 211 9.18 -23.70 -15.46
C LEU A 211 10.15 -24.01 -16.60
N ILE A 212 10.98 -23.04 -17.02
CA ILE A 212 12.03 -23.26 -18.04
C ILE A 212 13.04 -24.31 -17.55
N LYS A 213 13.38 -24.28 -16.24
CA LYS A 213 14.26 -25.28 -15.62
C LYS A 213 13.60 -26.65 -15.46
N GLY A 214 12.35 -26.82 -15.84
CA GLY A 214 11.63 -28.09 -15.74
C GLY A 214 11.33 -28.50 -14.29
N LEU A 215 11.24 -27.53 -13.38
CA LEU A 215 10.86 -27.81 -11.99
C LEU A 215 9.45 -28.39 -11.95
N ASN A 216 9.31 -29.52 -11.25
CA ASN A 216 7.98 -30.04 -10.98
C ASN A 216 7.26 -29.16 -9.95
N PRO A 217 5.95 -29.28 -9.78
CA PRO A 217 5.19 -28.43 -8.85
C PRO A 217 5.67 -28.48 -7.41
N ARG A 218 6.20 -29.65 -6.95
CA ARG A 218 6.77 -29.77 -5.59
C ARG A 218 8.02 -28.95 -5.41
N THR A 219 8.93 -29.04 -6.38
CA THR A 219 10.16 -28.26 -6.40
C THR A 219 9.83 -26.77 -6.58
N LEU A 220 8.86 -26.42 -7.42
CA LEU A 220 8.38 -25.05 -7.58
C LEU A 220 7.98 -24.43 -6.24
N ALA A 221 7.10 -25.10 -5.49
CA ALA A 221 6.64 -24.59 -4.18
C ALA A 221 7.81 -24.43 -3.20
N SER A 222 8.71 -25.42 -3.09
CA SER A 222 9.81 -25.40 -2.13
C SER A 222 10.92 -24.40 -2.46
N GLU A 223 11.21 -24.13 -3.74
CA GLU A 223 12.25 -23.19 -4.15
C GLU A 223 11.75 -21.76 -4.29
N VAL A 224 10.51 -21.58 -4.75
CA VAL A 224 9.94 -20.25 -5.03
C VAL A 224 9.41 -19.59 -3.76
N MET A 225 8.81 -20.35 -2.84
CA MET A 225 8.18 -19.79 -1.64
C MET A 225 9.14 -19.03 -0.71
N PRO A 226 10.38 -19.50 -0.41
CA PRO A 226 11.33 -18.74 0.40
C PRO A 226 11.67 -17.38 -0.21
N PHE A 227 11.78 -17.31 -1.54
CA PHE A 227 12.05 -16.06 -2.25
C PHE A 227 10.85 -15.12 -2.18
N ILE A 228 9.64 -15.61 -2.43
CA ILE A 228 8.40 -14.82 -2.33
C ILE A 228 8.24 -14.28 -0.91
N LYS A 229 8.50 -15.10 0.11
CA LYS A 229 8.47 -14.69 1.51
C LYS A 229 9.40 -13.50 1.77
N LYS A 230 10.65 -13.61 1.36
CA LYS A 230 11.65 -12.53 1.53
C LYS A 230 11.23 -11.27 0.78
N GLU A 231 10.82 -11.39 -0.48
CA GLU A 231 10.45 -10.23 -1.29
C GLU A 231 9.20 -9.54 -0.75
N ILE A 232 8.15 -10.27 -0.41
CA ILE A 232 6.87 -9.71 0.04
C ILE A 232 6.93 -9.26 1.49
N LEU A 233 7.26 -10.19 2.42
CA LEU A 233 7.15 -9.88 3.85
C LEU A 233 8.28 -9.00 4.39
N GLU A 234 9.47 -9.06 3.80
CA GLU A 234 10.61 -8.30 4.30
C GLU A 234 10.82 -7.02 3.50
N ASN A 235 11.05 -7.15 2.18
CA ASN A 235 11.45 -6.02 1.35
C ASN A 235 10.29 -5.05 1.07
N LYS A 236 9.16 -5.55 0.59
CA LYS A 236 8.04 -4.69 0.17
C LYS A 236 7.30 -4.10 1.35
N ARG A 237 7.10 -4.87 2.41
CA ARG A 237 6.55 -4.36 3.66
C ARG A 237 7.39 -3.20 4.21
N ALA A 238 8.71 -3.38 4.33
CA ALA A 238 9.60 -2.33 4.81
C ALA A 238 9.61 -1.09 3.90
N ALA A 239 9.47 -1.28 2.58
CA ALA A 239 9.33 -0.16 1.64
C ALA A 239 8.01 0.60 1.84
N ALA A 240 6.89 -0.10 2.02
CA ALA A 240 5.58 0.51 2.29
C ALA A 240 5.58 1.28 3.61
N GLU A 241 6.15 0.72 4.67
CA GLU A 241 6.29 1.41 5.95
C GLU A 241 7.11 2.71 5.85
N ARG A 242 8.21 2.68 5.09
CA ARG A 242 9.01 3.90 4.84
C ARG A 242 8.25 4.93 4.03
N LEU A 243 7.53 4.48 2.99
CA LEU A 243 6.71 5.36 2.15
C LEU A 243 5.65 6.06 3.00
N LEU A 244 4.85 5.30 3.76
CA LEU A 244 3.81 5.87 4.61
C LEU A 244 4.38 6.89 5.60
N ARG A 245 5.49 6.58 6.27
CA ARG A 245 6.14 7.52 7.20
C ARG A 245 6.56 8.82 6.51
N THR A 246 7.13 8.73 5.32
CA THR A 246 7.51 9.91 4.53
C THR A 246 6.31 10.77 4.17
N GLU A 247 5.24 10.14 3.70
CA GLU A 247 4.02 10.86 3.33
C GLU A 247 3.30 11.46 4.55
N LEU A 248 3.26 10.77 5.69
CA LEU A 248 2.72 11.32 6.94
C LEU A 248 3.46 12.59 7.40
N CYS A 249 4.80 12.59 7.29
CA CYS A 249 5.59 13.79 7.58
C CYS A 249 5.27 14.92 6.59
N ARG A 250 5.15 14.60 5.30
CA ARG A 250 4.81 15.58 4.25
C ARG A 250 3.47 16.25 4.53
N VAL A 251 2.40 15.47 4.65
CA VAL A 251 1.04 16.04 4.83
C VAL A 251 0.91 16.82 6.13
N GLN A 252 1.59 16.41 7.19
CA GLN A 252 1.61 17.16 8.44
C GLN A 252 2.30 18.51 8.28
N THR A 253 3.46 18.54 7.60
CA THR A 253 4.19 19.79 7.32
C THR A 253 3.38 20.72 6.45
N ASP A 254 2.75 20.21 5.39
CA ASP A 254 1.90 20.99 4.49
C ASP A 254 0.70 21.59 5.23
N ALA A 255 0.05 20.81 6.11
CA ALA A 255 -1.05 21.30 6.95
C ALA A 255 -0.60 22.40 7.93
N GLN A 256 0.59 22.28 8.52
CA GLN A 256 1.18 23.33 9.38
C GLN A 256 1.42 24.59 8.59
N MET A 257 2.10 24.51 7.45
CA MET A 257 2.44 25.66 6.62
C MET A 257 1.20 26.39 6.12
N GLN A 258 0.18 25.64 5.68
CA GLN A 258 -1.09 26.26 5.28
C GLN A 258 -1.82 26.93 6.45
N SER A 259 -1.75 26.35 7.65
CA SER A 259 -2.32 26.95 8.86
C SER A 259 -1.62 28.26 9.21
N TYR A 260 -0.30 28.32 9.13
CA TYR A 260 0.47 29.55 9.36
C TYR A 260 0.14 30.63 8.34
N GLN A 261 0.16 30.31 7.06
CA GLN A 261 -0.17 31.26 5.99
C GLN A 261 -1.58 31.86 6.15
N LYS A 262 -2.60 31.02 6.44
CA LYS A 262 -3.98 31.47 6.64
C LYS A 262 -4.16 32.35 7.86
N ASN A 263 -3.30 32.24 8.86
CA ASN A 263 -3.31 33.07 10.06
C ASN A 263 -2.35 34.27 9.97
N GLY A 264 -1.75 34.51 8.79
CA GLY A 264 -0.90 35.68 8.54
C GLY A 264 0.53 35.54 9.11
N TYR A 265 0.97 34.32 9.43
CA TYR A 265 2.34 34.07 9.84
C TYR A 265 3.18 33.72 8.61
N ASP A 266 4.25 34.48 8.40
CA ASP A 266 5.23 34.32 7.30
C ASP A 266 6.60 33.84 7.78
N GLN A 267 6.79 33.71 9.10
CA GLN A 267 8.03 33.28 9.74
C GLN A 267 7.77 32.18 10.77
N TYR A 268 8.73 31.27 10.89
CA TYR A 268 8.75 30.22 11.90
C TYR A 268 10.16 29.98 12.42
N ILE A 269 10.27 29.43 13.60
CA ILE A 269 11.56 29.01 14.18
C ILE A 269 11.68 27.50 14.01
N PHE A 270 12.75 27.07 13.33
CA PHE A 270 13.04 25.64 13.21
C PHE A 270 13.64 25.11 14.52
N LEU A 271 13.05 24.10 15.10
CA LEU A 271 13.54 23.40 16.28
C LEU A 271 14.02 22.00 15.88
N ALA A 272 15.33 21.79 15.92
CA ALA A 272 15.89 20.49 15.60
C ALA A 272 15.63 19.48 16.73
N GLU A 273 15.35 18.24 16.36
CA GLU A 273 15.26 17.14 17.33
C GLU A 273 16.64 16.80 17.95
N PRO A 274 16.67 16.22 19.16
CA PRO A 274 17.93 15.83 19.81
C PRO A 274 18.79 14.89 18.97
N THR A 275 18.14 14.01 18.18
CA THR A 275 18.77 13.02 17.29
C THR A 275 19.00 13.53 15.88
N ALA A 276 18.70 14.80 15.59
CA ALA A 276 18.81 15.38 14.27
C ALA A 276 20.23 15.25 13.68
N CYS A 277 20.32 15.09 12.38
CA CYS A 277 21.60 15.07 11.67
C CYS A 277 22.30 16.44 11.73
N LYS A 278 23.56 16.47 11.34
CA LYS A 278 24.38 17.72 11.37
C LYS A 278 23.77 18.89 10.61
N HIS A 279 23.07 18.62 9.50
CA HIS A 279 22.41 19.67 8.70
C HIS A 279 21.20 20.28 9.44
N CYS A 280 20.34 19.44 9.99
CA CYS A 280 19.19 19.91 10.77
C CYS A 280 19.64 20.63 12.06
N LYS A 281 20.69 20.13 12.75
CA LYS A 281 21.26 20.80 13.93
C LYS A 281 21.79 22.20 13.62
N ALA A 282 22.36 22.40 12.43
CA ALA A 282 22.83 23.71 11.98
C ALA A 282 21.71 24.72 11.73
N LEU A 283 20.48 24.26 11.55
CA LEU A 283 19.28 25.08 11.37
C LEU A 283 18.52 25.32 12.68
N ASP A 284 18.91 24.65 13.78
CA ASP A 284 18.22 24.80 15.06
C ASP A 284 18.16 26.26 15.50
N ASN A 285 16.95 26.72 15.77
CA ASN A 285 16.69 28.09 16.24
C ASN A 285 16.95 29.21 15.19
N LYS A 286 16.88 28.89 13.91
CA LYS A 286 16.92 29.86 12.82
C LYS A 286 15.52 30.14 12.31
#